data_b31c5db63e2e4ff55de464b302d6de11
#
_entry.id   b31c5db63e2e4ff55de464b302d6de11
#
_cell.length_a   1.000
_cell.length_b   1.000
_cell.length_c   1.000
_cell.angle_alpha   90.00
_cell.angle_beta   90.00
_cell.angle_gamma   90.00
#
_symmetry.space_group_name_H-M   'P 1'
#
loop_
_entity.id
_entity.type
_entity.pdbx_description
1 polymer ?
#
loop_
_entity_poly.entity_id
_entity_poly.type
_entity_poly.pdbx_seq_one_letter_code
_entity_poly.pdbx_strand_id
1 'polypeptide(L)'
;MIDLSKKEIENFSNKILEDYDNKVPGLIFKEKKRITNENALLIQSNVAKLRQKRGEEIIGYKIGCISKDTQKKMGFNQPASGYLWNTELQKSGATFDKKDFTNPAMEAEFGVILNRDINPKLSSFDYILDSIEGIYPLIEIHNLVFYGEEPFGPELLANNAIHAGVVLGAENKVPKNKIETDLKLIYDKKIIDVWTGKIWPYDMLSEVEWLIKEQDKKNNFLRKGNLILTGAYGFPVPI
;
A
#
# COMPACT_ATOMS: atom_id res chain seq x y z
N MET A 1 -5.23 -20.79 -12.29
CA MET A 1 -5.58 -20.15 -11.01
C MET A 1 -6.65 -21.00 -10.35
N ILE A 2 -6.63 -21.08 -9.03
CA ILE A 2 -7.54 -21.92 -8.24
C ILE A 2 -8.61 -20.99 -7.64
N ASP A 3 -9.86 -21.38 -7.77
CA ASP A 3 -10.98 -20.72 -7.08
C ASP A 3 -11.18 -21.40 -5.73
N LEU A 4 -11.17 -20.59 -4.65
CA LEU A 4 -11.24 -21.08 -3.28
C LEU A 4 -12.69 -21.10 -2.79
N SER A 5 -13.04 -22.13 -2.04
CA SER A 5 -14.29 -22.16 -1.27
C SER A 5 -14.26 -21.10 -0.16
N LYS A 6 -15.45 -20.72 0.32
CA LYS A 6 -15.59 -19.77 1.44
C LYS A 6 -14.79 -20.19 2.67
N LYS A 7 -14.78 -21.49 3.00
CA LYS A 7 -14.03 -22.04 4.14
C LYS A 7 -12.51 -21.93 3.95
N GLU A 8 -12.02 -22.14 2.73
CA GLU A 8 -10.60 -21.96 2.42
C GLU A 8 -10.19 -20.49 2.51
N ILE A 9 -11.04 -19.56 2.02
CA ILE A 9 -10.80 -18.11 2.16
C ILE A 9 -10.71 -17.73 3.64
N GLU A 10 -11.62 -18.20 4.49
CA GLU A 10 -11.59 -17.97 5.94
C GLU A 10 -10.32 -18.54 6.58
N ASN A 11 -9.94 -19.78 6.22
CA ASN A 11 -8.71 -20.41 6.72
C ASN A 11 -7.46 -19.65 6.31
N PHE A 12 -7.35 -19.24 5.03
CA PHE A 12 -6.21 -18.42 4.56
C PHE A 12 -6.16 -17.07 5.26
N SER A 13 -7.31 -16.42 5.46
CA SER A 13 -7.37 -15.13 6.14
C SER A 13 -6.84 -15.21 7.58
N ASN A 14 -7.26 -16.22 8.33
CA ASN A 14 -6.77 -16.45 9.69
C ASN A 14 -5.27 -16.78 9.70
N LYS A 15 -4.83 -17.64 8.77
CA LYS A 15 -3.43 -18.05 8.70
C LYS A 15 -2.50 -16.91 8.28
N ILE A 16 -2.92 -16.05 7.34
CA ILE A 16 -2.15 -14.86 6.96
C ILE A 16 -1.96 -13.93 8.15
N LEU A 17 -3.03 -13.70 8.93
CA LEU A 17 -2.94 -12.85 10.11
C LEU A 17 -2.03 -13.47 11.18
N GLU A 18 -2.14 -14.77 11.41
CA GLU A 18 -1.25 -15.52 12.32
C GLU A 18 0.22 -15.44 11.87
N ASP A 19 0.49 -15.65 10.58
CA ASP A 19 1.85 -15.59 10.02
C ASP A 19 2.43 -14.18 10.14
N TYR A 20 1.61 -13.15 9.90
CA TYR A 20 1.98 -11.75 10.11
C TYR A 20 2.36 -11.47 11.58
N ASP A 21 1.52 -11.90 12.52
CA ASP A 21 1.76 -11.70 13.95
C ASP A 21 3.02 -12.45 14.43
N ASN A 22 3.27 -13.64 13.91
CA ASN A 22 4.42 -14.47 14.24
C ASN A 22 5.71 -14.09 13.47
N LYS A 23 5.66 -13.12 12.56
CA LYS A 23 6.81 -12.66 11.75
C LYS A 23 7.45 -13.80 10.92
N VAL A 24 6.62 -14.61 10.32
CA VAL A 24 7.04 -15.73 9.46
C VAL A 24 6.54 -15.54 8.03
N PRO A 25 7.22 -16.15 7.02
CA PRO A 25 6.72 -16.13 5.66
C PRO A 25 5.34 -16.78 5.53
N GLY A 26 4.48 -16.21 4.71
CA GLY A 26 3.09 -16.62 4.60
C GLY A 26 2.89 -18.00 3.97
N LEU A 27 1.97 -18.79 4.54
CA LEU A 27 1.61 -20.12 4.05
C LEU A 27 1.18 -20.10 2.58
N ILE A 28 0.42 -19.10 2.16
CA ILE A 28 -0.07 -18.96 0.79
C ILE A 28 1.07 -18.92 -0.26
N PHE A 29 2.23 -18.39 0.11
CA PHE A 29 3.42 -18.40 -0.74
C PHE A 29 4.12 -19.76 -0.69
N LYS A 30 4.17 -20.40 0.47
CA LYS A 30 4.80 -21.71 0.67
C LYS A 30 4.14 -22.79 -0.19
N GLU A 31 2.83 -22.81 -0.23
CA GLU A 31 2.06 -23.81 -0.96
C GLU A 31 2.06 -23.56 -2.49
N LYS A 32 2.60 -22.43 -2.95
CA LYS A 32 2.64 -22.02 -4.37
C LYS A 32 1.27 -22.06 -5.05
N LYS A 33 0.20 -21.90 -4.29
CA LYS A 33 -1.16 -21.86 -4.83
C LYS A 33 -1.36 -20.57 -5.62
N ARG A 34 -1.79 -20.69 -6.86
CA ARG A 34 -2.14 -19.57 -7.74
C ARG A 34 -3.64 -19.28 -7.61
N ILE A 35 -3.99 -18.43 -6.65
CA ILE A 35 -5.40 -18.02 -6.41
C ILE A 35 -5.86 -16.94 -7.41
N THR A 36 -7.17 -16.72 -7.50
CA THR A 36 -7.74 -15.65 -8.33
C THR A 36 -7.62 -14.28 -7.66
N ASN A 37 -7.72 -13.20 -8.42
CA ASN A 37 -7.75 -11.85 -7.88
C ASN A 37 -8.94 -11.64 -6.93
N GLU A 38 -10.10 -12.20 -7.28
CA GLU A 38 -11.32 -12.13 -6.47
C GLU A 38 -11.09 -12.78 -5.10
N ASN A 39 -10.51 -13.98 -5.06
CA ASN A 39 -10.18 -14.66 -3.81
C ASN A 39 -9.14 -13.89 -2.99
N ALA A 40 -8.13 -13.32 -3.64
CA ALA A 40 -7.12 -12.51 -2.99
C ALA A 40 -7.73 -11.27 -2.31
N LEU A 41 -8.63 -10.56 -2.99
CA LEU A 41 -9.34 -9.41 -2.44
C LEU A 41 -10.29 -9.79 -1.30
N LEU A 42 -10.94 -10.95 -1.37
CA LEU A 42 -11.76 -11.47 -0.27
C LEU A 42 -10.91 -11.81 0.95
N ILE A 43 -9.76 -12.46 0.76
CA ILE A 43 -8.80 -12.75 1.83
C ILE A 43 -8.32 -11.44 2.46
N GLN A 44 -7.87 -10.48 1.66
CA GLN A 44 -7.41 -9.17 2.14
C GLN A 44 -8.50 -8.47 2.99
N SER A 45 -9.74 -8.45 2.49
CA SER A 45 -10.88 -7.86 3.21
C SER A 45 -11.19 -8.58 4.51
N ASN A 46 -11.09 -9.92 4.54
CA ASN A 46 -11.33 -10.69 5.76
C ASN A 46 -10.22 -10.48 6.80
N VAL A 47 -8.95 -10.41 6.38
CA VAL A 47 -7.83 -10.06 7.27
C VAL A 47 -8.06 -8.66 7.85
N ALA A 48 -8.51 -7.69 7.03
CA ALA A 48 -8.83 -6.35 7.52
C ALA A 48 -9.93 -6.39 8.60
N LYS A 49 -11.00 -7.16 8.40
CA LYS A 49 -12.06 -7.34 9.43
C LYS A 49 -11.55 -7.99 10.71
N LEU A 50 -10.62 -8.95 10.60
CA LEU A 50 -10.01 -9.59 11.77
C LEU A 50 -9.17 -8.59 12.56
N ARG A 51 -8.37 -7.75 11.89
CA ARG A 51 -7.58 -6.68 12.51
C ARG A 51 -8.48 -5.65 13.19
N GLN A 52 -9.56 -5.22 12.53
CA GLN A 52 -10.54 -4.31 13.15
C GLN A 52 -11.21 -4.90 14.39
N LYS A 53 -11.55 -6.21 14.39
CA LYS A 53 -12.12 -6.89 15.57
C LYS A 53 -11.19 -6.88 16.78
N ARG A 54 -9.89 -6.83 16.60
CA ARG A 54 -8.91 -6.72 17.68
C ARG A 54 -8.55 -5.27 18.05
N GLY A 55 -9.26 -4.27 17.48
CA GLY A 55 -9.15 -2.86 17.85
C GLY A 55 -8.22 -2.03 16.97
N GLU A 56 -7.72 -2.55 15.85
CA GLU A 56 -6.96 -1.76 14.90
C GLU A 56 -7.89 -0.96 13.97
N GLU A 57 -7.45 0.23 13.58
CA GLU A 57 -8.23 1.14 12.74
C GLU A 57 -7.56 1.34 11.39
N ILE A 58 -8.37 1.33 10.33
CA ILE A 58 -7.91 1.69 8.98
C ILE A 58 -7.81 3.21 8.92
N ILE A 59 -6.59 3.72 8.72
CA ILE A 59 -6.29 5.15 8.62
C ILE A 59 -6.12 5.62 7.18
N GLY A 60 -6.16 4.71 6.21
CA GLY A 60 -5.98 5.04 4.81
C GLY A 60 -5.59 3.84 3.96
N TYR A 61 -4.94 4.13 2.84
CA TYR A 61 -4.62 3.12 1.83
C TYR A 61 -3.26 3.39 1.20
N LYS A 62 -2.57 2.31 0.82
CA LYS A 62 -1.41 2.39 -0.08
C LYS A 62 -1.81 2.00 -1.49
N ILE A 63 -1.12 2.54 -2.47
CA ILE A 63 -1.21 2.15 -3.88
C ILE A 63 0.16 1.63 -4.31
N GLY A 64 0.20 0.48 -4.93
CA GLY A 64 1.43 -0.12 -5.44
C GLY A 64 1.26 -0.62 -6.86
N CYS A 65 2.34 -1.10 -7.48
CA CYS A 65 2.34 -1.59 -8.87
C CYS A 65 1.80 -0.55 -9.86
N ILE A 66 2.20 0.71 -9.70
CA ILE A 66 1.69 1.83 -10.51
C ILE A 66 2.26 1.83 -11.94
N SER A 67 3.47 1.30 -12.16
CA SER A 67 4.06 1.23 -13.49
C SER A 67 3.57 0.02 -14.29
N LYS A 68 3.51 0.16 -15.63
CA LYS A 68 3.14 -0.96 -16.50
C LYS A 68 4.10 -2.14 -16.40
N ASP A 69 5.37 -1.88 -16.12
CA ASP A 69 6.38 -2.93 -15.96
C ASP A 69 6.17 -3.72 -14.67
N THR A 70 5.90 -3.05 -13.54
CA THR A 70 5.57 -3.73 -12.29
C THR A 70 4.26 -4.50 -12.39
N GLN A 71 3.22 -3.92 -13.03
CA GLN A 71 1.97 -4.61 -13.29
C GLN A 71 2.17 -5.89 -14.10
N LYS A 72 2.92 -5.80 -15.21
CA LYS A 72 3.23 -6.96 -16.05
C LYS A 72 4.01 -8.03 -15.29
N LYS A 73 5.02 -7.63 -14.51
CA LYS A 73 5.82 -8.54 -13.70
C LYS A 73 4.96 -9.30 -12.67
N MET A 74 4.02 -8.62 -12.04
CA MET A 74 3.10 -9.21 -11.05
C MET A 74 1.87 -9.88 -11.66
N GLY A 75 1.72 -9.88 -12.98
CA GLY A 75 0.53 -10.42 -13.65
C GLY A 75 -0.73 -9.60 -13.44
N PHE A 76 -0.59 -8.31 -13.14
CA PHE A 76 -1.68 -7.34 -13.04
C PHE A 76 -1.92 -6.60 -14.37
N ASN A 77 -3.08 -6.00 -14.49
CA ASN A 77 -3.42 -5.04 -15.56
C ASN A 77 -3.80 -3.66 -14.99
N GLN A 78 -3.74 -3.50 -13.67
CA GLN A 78 -4.07 -2.29 -12.92
C GLN A 78 -3.19 -2.22 -11.66
N PRO A 79 -3.13 -1.08 -10.97
CA PRO A 79 -2.46 -0.96 -9.68
C PRO A 79 -3.03 -1.93 -8.62
N ALA A 80 -2.29 -2.09 -7.55
CA ALA A 80 -2.69 -2.83 -6.35
C ALA A 80 -2.94 -1.86 -5.19
N SER A 81 -3.84 -2.20 -4.27
CA SER A 81 -4.04 -1.42 -3.04
C SER A 81 -3.96 -2.30 -1.79
N GLY A 82 -3.51 -1.68 -0.70
CA GLY A 82 -3.52 -2.26 0.64
C GLY A 82 -4.08 -1.27 1.66
N TYR A 83 -4.42 -1.75 2.84
CA TYR A 83 -4.89 -0.95 3.98
C TYR A 83 -3.71 -0.43 4.78
N LEU A 84 -3.82 0.79 5.31
CA LEU A 84 -2.92 1.36 6.31
C LEU A 84 -3.56 1.31 7.68
N TRP A 85 -2.77 0.98 8.70
CA TRP A 85 -3.27 0.76 10.05
C TRP A 85 -2.71 1.80 11.03
N ASN A 86 -3.53 2.25 11.99
CA ASN A 86 -3.09 3.16 13.05
C ASN A 86 -1.91 2.63 13.86
N THR A 87 -1.82 1.31 14.01
CA THR A 87 -0.73 0.62 14.74
C THR A 87 0.59 0.61 13.98
N GLU A 88 0.58 0.87 12.68
CA GLU A 88 1.74 0.83 11.77
C GLU A 88 2.21 2.22 11.33
N LEU A 89 1.53 3.29 11.78
CA LEU A 89 1.92 4.66 11.45
C LEU A 89 2.90 5.21 12.50
N GLN A 90 4.05 5.64 12.01
CA GLN A 90 5.10 6.27 12.82
C GLN A 90 5.46 7.66 12.25
N LYS A 91 6.07 8.48 13.07
CA LYS A 91 6.60 9.78 12.66
C LYS A 91 8.11 9.70 12.39
N SER A 92 8.63 10.66 11.64
CA SER A 92 10.06 10.83 11.43
C SER A 92 10.84 10.76 12.75
N GLY A 93 11.95 10.02 12.74
CA GLY A 93 12.74 9.70 13.96
C GLY A 93 12.36 8.38 14.63
N ALA A 94 11.39 7.63 14.10
CA ALA A 94 11.05 6.31 14.61
C ALA A 94 12.21 5.33 14.49
N THR A 95 12.24 4.39 15.44
CA THR A 95 13.19 3.27 15.45
C THR A 95 12.40 1.97 15.37
N PHE A 96 12.85 1.07 14.52
CA PHE A 96 12.28 -0.26 14.35
C PHE A 96 13.29 -1.32 14.73
N ASP A 97 12.84 -2.39 15.35
CA ASP A 97 13.67 -3.57 15.55
C ASP A 97 13.45 -4.53 14.35
N LYS A 98 14.52 -4.97 13.73
CA LYS A 98 14.45 -5.88 12.57
C LYS A 98 13.67 -7.17 12.89
N LYS A 99 13.70 -7.63 14.15
CA LYS A 99 12.95 -8.82 14.60
C LYS A 99 11.41 -8.64 14.54
N ASP A 100 10.92 -7.38 14.45
CA ASP A 100 9.49 -7.10 14.34
C ASP A 100 8.95 -7.35 12.93
N PHE A 101 9.83 -7.71 11.99
CA PHE A 101 9.52 -7.97 10.60
C PHE A 101 10.00 -9.34 10.16
N THR A 102 9.37 -9.90 9.13
CA THR A 102 9.83 -11.15 8.51
C THR A 102 11.10 -10.91 7.69
N ASN A 103 11.01 -10.08 6.65
CA ASN A 103 12.10 -9.62 5.81
C ASN A 103 11.82 -8.16 5.43
N PRO A 104 12.32 -7.19 6.22
CA PRO A 104 11.98 -5.80 5.98
C PRO A 104 12.62 -5.25 4.70
N ALA A 105 11.86 -4.44 4.00
CA ALA A 105 12.30 -3.63 2.88
C ALA A 105 11.65 -2.25 2.97
N MET A 106 12.18 -1.27 2.27
CA MET A 106 11.65 0.09 2.28
C MET A 106 11.56 0.70 0.89
N GLU A 107 10.59 1.59 0.73
CA GLU A 107 10.41 2.44 -0.44
C GLU A 107 10.21 3.88 -0.01
N ALA A 108 10.68 4.83 -0.83
CA ALA A 108 10.35 6.24 -0.65
C ALA A 108 9.13 6.59 -1.51
N GLU A 109 8.16 7.26 -0.89
CA GLU A 109 6.94 7.68 -1.57
C GLU A 109 6.51 9.09 -1.15
N PHE A 110 5.54 9.63 -1.88
CA PHE A 110 4.70 10.71 -1.38
C PHE A 110 3.38 10.16 -0.85
N GLY A 111 2.93 10.73 0.26
CA GLY A 111 1.60 10.52 0.78
C GLY A 111 0.79 11.81 0.75
N VAL A 112 -0.53 11.67 0.65
CA VAL A 112 -1.46 12.78 0.76
C VAL A 112 -2.49 12.48 1.84
N ILE A 113 -2.91 13.51 2.58
CA ILE A 113 -3.99 13.41 3.55
C ILE A 113 -5.21 14.14 3.01
N LEU A 114 -6.39 13.52 3.16
CA LEU A 114 -7.65 14.09 2.67
C LEU A 114 -8.25 15.07 3.67
N ASN A 115 -8.71 16.24 3.19
CA ASN A 115 -9.39 17.26 4.00
C ASN A 115 -10.91 17.06 4.10
N ARG A 116 -11.47 16.14 3.32
CA ARG A 116 -12.90 15.82 3.27
C ARG A 116 -13.16 14.37 2.89
N ASP A 117 -14.39 13.90 3.12
CA ASP A 117 -14.89 12.65 2.56
C ASP A 117 -15.00 12.78 1.03
N ILE A 118 -14.56 11.76 0.31
CA ILE A 118 -14.59 11.77 -1.16
C ILE A 118 -15.93 11.26 -1.68
N ASN A 119 -16.56 12.06 -2.52
CA ASN A 119 -17.70 11.61 -3.31
C ASN A 119 -17.18 10.97 -4.63
N PRO A 120 -17.31 9.65 -4.82
CA PRO A 120 -16.75 8.98 -5.99
C PRO A 120 -17.39 9.42 -7.32
N LYS A 121 -18.59 10.01 -7.28
CA LYS A 121 -19.25 10.57 -8.47
C LYS A 121 -18.62 11.90 -8.93
N LEU A 122 -17.83 12.55 -8.10
CA LEU A 122 -17.16 13.83 -8.36
C LEU A 122 -15.64 13.65 -8.53
N SER A 123 -15.17 12.47 -8.91
CA SER A 123 -13.76 12.12 -9.00
C SER A 123 -12.99 12.76 -10.16
N SER A 124 -13.29 14.04 -10.49
CA SER A 124 -12.47 14.82 -11.40
C SER A 124 -11.12 15.13 -10.75
N PHE A 125 -10.11 15.34 -11.57
CA PHE A 125 -8.76 15.65 -11.10
C PHE A 125 -8.73 16.90 -10.19
N ASP A 126 -9.41 17.97 -10.56
CA ASP A 126 -9.50 19.21 -9.77
C ASP A 126 -10.19 18.96 -8.42
N TYR A 127 -11.26 18.16 -8.40
CA TYR A 127 -11.92 17.79 -7.16
C TYR A 127 -11.00 17.00 -6.22
N ILE A 128 -10.20 16.07 -6.76
CA ILE A 128 -9.23 15.31 -5.96
C ILE A 128 -8.16 16.25 -5.41
N LEU A 129 -7.61 17.13 -6.24
CA LEU A 129 -6.61 18.12 -5.84
C LEU A 129 -7.12 19.03 -4.70
N ASP A 130 -8.34 19.54 -4.83
CA ASP A 130 -8.99 20.38 -3.79
C ASP A 130 -9.32 19.60 -2.51
N SER A 131 -9.28 18.28 -2.58
CA SER A 131 -9.55 17.40 -1.42
C SER A 131 -8.29 17.04 -0.65
N ILE A 132 -7.10 17.52 -1.07
CA ILE A 132 -5.83 17.28 -0.37
C ILE A 132 -5.62 18.34 0.71
N GLU A 133 -5.30 17.91 1.92
CA GLU A 133 -4.92 18.78 3.05
C GLU A 133 -3.43 19.11 3.01
N GLY A 134 -2.59 18.08 2.83
CA GLY A 134 -1.14 18.22 2.81
C GLY A 134 -0.45 17.07 2.07
N ILE A 135 0.81 17.29 1.72
CA ILE A 135 1.68 16.31 1.07
C ILE A 135 2.83 15.97 2.01
N TYR A 136 3.15 14.71 2.08
CA TYR A 136 4.16 14.17 2.99
C TYR A 136 5.16 13.31 2.22
N PRO A 137 6.46 13.60 2.24
CA PRO A 137 7.44 12.58 1.92
C PRO A 137 7.37 11.50 3.01
N LEU A 138 7.46 10.25 2.64
CA LEU A 138 7.36 9.14 3.60
C LEU A 138 8.23 7.96 3.18
N ILE A 139 8.46 7.07 4.12
CA ILE A 139 9.02 5.75 3.87
C ILE A 139 7.92 4.72 4.14
N GLU A 140 7.58 3.93 3.14
CA GLU A 140 6.80 2.72 3.33
C GLU A 140 7.73 1.58 3.73
N ILE A 141 7.34 0.83 4.77
CA ILE A 141 8.02 -0.38 5.20
C ILE A 141 7.22 -1.57 4.70
N HIS A 142 7.91 -2.50 4.06
CA HIS A 142 7.36 -3.74 3.55
C HIS A 142 7.86 -4.93 4.37
N ASN A 143 7.04 -5.98 4.40
CA ASN A 143 7.46 -7.32 4.81
C ASN A 143 7.51 -8.23 3.56
N LEU A 144 8.71 -8.62 3.16
CA LEU A 144 8.87 -9.58 2.08
C LEU A 144 8.56 -11.00 2.59
N VAL A 145 7.26 -11.29 2.74
CA VAL A 145 6.72 -12.49 3.41
C VAL A 145 6.65 -13.74 2.52
N PHE A 146 7.53 -13.86 1.54
CA PHE A 146 7.54 -14.97 0.59
C PHE A 146 8.80 -15.83 0.70
N TYR A 147 8.74 -17.05 0.18
CA TYR A 147 9.83 -18.04 0.23
C TYR A 147 10.67 -17.98 -1.05
N GLY A 148 11.64 -17.09 -1.09
CA GLY A 148 12.70 -17.07 -2.12
C GLY A 148 12.32 -16.50 -3.48
N GLU A 149 11.18 -16.84 -4.02
CA GLU A 149 10.67 -16.31 -5.29
C GLU A 149 9.70 -15.16 -5.04
N GLU A 150 9.68 -14.17 -5.94
CA GLU A 150 8.72 -13.09 -5.86
C GLU A 150 7.27 -13.61 -5.95
N PRO A 151 6.34 -13.03 -5.18
CA PRO A 151 4.95 -13.43 -5.21
C PRO A 151 4.33 -13.11 -6.56
N PHE A 152 3.38 -13.94 -6.96
CA PHE A 152 2.47 -13.58 -8.03
C PHE A 152 1.42 -12.57 -7.53
N GLY A 153 0.84 -11.78 -8.43
CA GLY A 153 -0.02 -10.65 -8.03
C GLY A 153 -1.14 -10.96 -7.05
N PRO A 154 -1.97 -12.01 -7.26
CA PRO A 154 -3.03 -12.36 -6.31
C PRO A 154 -2.52 -12.65 -4.90
N GLU A 155 -1.39 -13.36 -4.76
CA GLU A 155 -0.78 -13.63 -3.46
C GLU A 155 -0.26 -12.35 -2.79
N LEU A 156 0.27 -11.40 -3.59
CA LEU A 156 0.67 -10.09 -3.11
C LEU A 156 -0.54 -9.34 -2.54
N LEU A 157 -1.66 -9.30 -3.29
CA LEU A 157 -2.91 -8.67 -2.85
C LEU A 157 -3.43 -9.27 -1.54
N ALA A 158 -3.46 -10.60 -1.44
CA ALA A 158 -3.93 -11.30 -0.25
C ALA A 158 -3.14 -10.92 1.01
N ASN A 159 -1.84 -10.62 0.86
CA ASN A 159 -0.96 -10.16 1.92
C ASN A 159 -0.90 -8.62 2.05
N ASN A 160 -2.01 -7.93 1.78
CA ASN A 160 -2.11 -6.47 1.92
C ASN A 160 -1.05 -5.71 1.11
N ALA A 161 -0.72 -6.21 -0.09
CA ALA A 161 0.39 -5.72 -0.92
C ALA A 161 1.72 -5.60 -0.15
N ILE A 162 1.96 -6.54 0.77
CA ILE A 162 3.15 -6.66 1.66
C ILE A 162 3.44 -5.44 2.54
N HIS A 163 2.48 -4.57 2.74
CA HIS A 163 2.59 -3.42 3.63
C HIS A 163 2.84 -3.83 5.08
N ALA A 164 3.72 -3.12 5.78
CA ALA A 164 4.06 -3.40 7.18
C ALA A 164 4.29 -2.14 8.03
N GLY A 165 4.31 -0.96 7.44
CA GLY A 165 4.44 0.27 8.20
C GLY A 165 4.69 1.51 7.36
N VAL A 166 4.50 2.67 7.97
CA VAL A 166 4.76 3.98 7.37
C VAL A 166 5.53 4.84 8.36
N VAL A 167 6.58 5.49 7.87
CA VAL A 167 7.24 6.60 8.57
C VAL A 167 6.89 7.90 7.85
N LEU A 168 6.01 8.68 8.44
CA LEU A 168 5.54 9.93 7.87
C LEU A 168 6.53 11.06 8.14
N GLY A 169 6.97 11.73 7.07
CA GLY A 169 7.82 12.93 7.15
C GLY A 169 7.04 14.19 7.50
N ALA A 170 7.68 15.34 7.35
CA ALA A 170 7.04 16.61 7.62
C ALA A 170 5.99 16.97 6.55
N GLU A 171 4.93 17.62 7.00
CA GLU A 171 3.91 18.15 6.10
C GLU A 171 4.46 19.24 5.19
N ASN A 172 4.06 19.19 3.93
CA ASN A 172 4.28 20.24 2.96
C ASN A 172 2.94 20.78 2.48
N LYS A 173 2.91 22.07 2.22
CA LYS A 173 1.73 22.72 1.62
C LYS A 173 1.49 22.17 0.22
N VAL A 174 0.23 22.01 -0.13
CA VAL A 174 -0.19 21.61 -1.48
C VAL A 174 0.21 22.69 -2.49
N PRO A 175 1.08 22.41 -3.45
CA PRO A 175 1.42 23.38 -4.48
C PRO A 175 0.21 23.67 -5.36
N LYS A 176 -0.04 24.97 -5.62
CA LYS A 176 -1.13 25.40 -6.51
C LYS A 176 -0.80 25.21 -7.98
N ASN A 177 0.47 25.20 -8.31
CA ASN A 177 0.95 25.10 -9.68
C ASN A 177 1.62 23.74 -9.90
N LYS A 178 1.70 23.35 -11.18
CA LYS A 178 2.50 22.23 -11.62
C LYS A 178 3.96 22.45 -11.26
N ILE A 179 4.58 21.50 -10.58
CA ILE A 179 5.99 21.50 -10.24
C ILE A 179 6.61 20.14 -10.52
N GLU A 180 7.87 20.16 -10.93
CA GLU A 180 8.68 18.95 -11.00
C GLU A 180 9.23 18.61 -9.61
N THR A 181 9.21 17.35 -9.26
CA THR A 181 9.62 16.85 -7.95
C THR A 181 10.59 15.70 -8.08
N ASP A 182 11.52 15.66 -7.14
CA ASP A 182 12.44 14.54 -6.97
C ASP A 182 12.27 13.92 -5.59
N LEU A 183 12.49 12.61 -5.50
CA LEU A 183 12.53 11.88 -4.24
C LEU A 183 13.76 10.99 -4.20
N LYS A 184 14.48 10.99 -3.08
CA LYS A 184 15.68 10.17 -2.87
C LYS A 184 15.53 9.38 -1.59
N LEU A 185 15.74 8.07 -1.68
CA LEU A 185 15.88 7.21 -0.52
C LEU A 185 17.37 7.09 -0.17
N ILE A 186 17.71 7.51 1.05
CA ILE A 186 19.10 7.51 1.52
C ILE A 186 19.19 6.54 2.69
N TYR A 187 20.05 5.56 2.59
CA TYR A 187 20.37 4.60 3.65
C TYR A 187 21.87 4.59 3.90
N ASP A 188 22.27 4.72 5.17
CA ASP A 188 23.67 4.80 5.58
C ASP A 188 24.49 5.81 4.75
N LYS A 189 23.94 7.03 4.58
CA LYS A 189 24.52 8.15 3.80
C LYS A 189 24.70 7.87 2.30
N LYS A 190 24.18 6.75 1.80
CA LYS A 190 24.20 6.42 0.37
C LYS A 190 22.80 6.55 -0.23
N ILE A 191 22.71 7.10 -1.41
CA ILE A 191 21.47 7.07 -2.19
C ILE A 191 21.30 5.65 -2.68
N ILE A 192 20.21 4.98 -2.26
CA ILE A 192 19.88 3.61 -2.62
C ILE A 192 18.71 3.52 -3.61
N ASP A 193 17.91 4.56 -3.68
CA ASP A 193 16.88 4.72 -4.71
C ASP A 193 16.65 6.20 -4.99
N VAL A 194 16.33 6.52 -6.24
CA VAL A 194 16.03 7.88 -6.68
C VAL A 194 15.07 7.85 -7.85
N TRP A 195 14.09 8.74 -7.80
CA TRP A 195 13.27 9.05 -8.95
C TRP A 195 13.12 10.54 -9.09
N THR A 196 13.21 10.99 -10.32
CA THR A 196 13.30 12.40 -10.71
C THR A 196 12.29 12.75 -11.78
N GLY A 197 12.03 14.03 -11.96
CA GLY A 197 11.20 14.55 -13.03
C GLY A 197 9.71 14.20 -12.90
N LYS A 198 9.25 13.87 -11.70
CA LYS A 198 7.83 13.60 -11.47
C LYS A 198 7.05 14.90 -11.34
N ILE A 199 5.90 14.94 -11.94
CA ILE A 199 5.12 16.16 -12.07
C ILE A 199 3.97 16.17 -11.08
N TRP A 200 4.08 17.01 -10.04
CA TRP A 200 2.93 17.35 -9.21
C TRP A 200 1.93 18.20 -10.01
N PRO A 201 0.63 17.96 -9.89
CA PRO A 201 -0.03 16.89 -9.12
C PRO A 201 -0.25 15.61 -9.92
N TYR A 202 0.04 15.58 -11.20
CA TYR A 202 -0.42 14.53 -12.12
C TYR A 202 0.14 13.15 -11.78
N ASP A 203 1.46 13.03 -11.61
CA ASP A 203 2.11 11.75 -11.39
C ASP A 203 1.85 11.17 -9.99
N MET A 204 1.32 11.99 -9.04
CA MET A 204 0.99 11.54 -7.70
C MET A 204 -0.50 11.26 -7.52
N LEU A 205 -1.36 11.98 -8.22
CA LEU A 205 -2.81 11.90 -8.02
C LEU A 205 -3.54 11.04 -9.06
N SER A 206 -2.88 10.65 -10.16
CA SER A 206 -3.49 9.75 -11.15
C SER A 206 -3.97 8.44 -10.53
N GLU A 207 -3.18 7.89 -9.62
CA GLU A 207 -3.52 6.62 -8.97
C GLU A 207 -4.55 6.80 -7.84
N VAL A 208 -4.67 8.01 -7.29
CA VAL A 208 -5.73 8.33 -6.30
C VAL A 208 -7.10 8.26 -6.97
N GLU A 209 -7.24 8.73 -8.21
CA GLU A 209 -8.48 8.58 -8.99
C GLU A 209 -8.85 7.11 -9.20
N TRP A 210 -7.86 6.27 -9.53
CA TRP A 210 -8.07 4.83 -9.62
C TRP A 210 -8.52 4.24 -8.28
N LEU A 211 -7.86 4.61 -7.17
CA LEU A 211 -8.21 4.12 -5.83
C LEU A 211 -9.66 4.49 -5.45
N ILE A 212 -10.11 5.71 -5.75
CA ILE A 212 -11.48 6.14 -5.50
C ILE A 212 -12.47 5.19 -6.18
N LYS A 213 -12.24 4.89 -7.45
CA LYS A 213 -13.09 3.99 -8.24
C LYS A 213 -13.06 2.55 -7.70
N GLU A 214 -11.90 2.07 -7.25
CA GLU A 214 -11.78 0.73 -6.67
C GLU A 214 -12.45 0.62 -5.30
N GLN A 215 -12.41 1.66 -4.48
CA GLN A 215 -13.13 1.67 -3.20
C GLN A 215 -14.64 1.77 -3.41
N ASP A 216 -15.11 2.55 -4.37
CA ASP A 216 -16.53 2.65 -4.72
C ASP A 216 -17.13 1.30 -5.14
N LYS A 217 -16.42 0.51 -5.97
CA LYS A 217 -16.83 -0.86 -6.33
C LYS A 217 -17.03 -1.78 -5.12
N LYS A 218 -16.32 -1.51 -4.03
CA LYS A 218 -16.41 -2.26 -2.76
C LYS A 218 -17.45 -1.66 -1.79
N ASN A 219 -18.23 -0.65 -2.21
CA ASN A 219 -19.09 0.17 -1.35
C ASN A 219 -18.33 0.77 -0.16
N ASN A 220 -17.09 1.11 -0.37
CA ASN A 220 -16.21 1.75 0.59
C ASN A 220 -15.83 3.15 0.10
N PHE A 221 -15.62 4.10 0.99
CA PHE A 221 -15.35 5.48 0.62
C PHE A 221 -14.10 5.99 1.35
N LEU A 222 -13.31 6.78 0.64
CA LEU A 222 -12.20 7.50 1.24
C LEU A 222 -12.74 8.61 2.13
N ARG A 223 -12.24 8.69 3.35
CA ARG A 223 -12.72 9.60 4.38
C ARG A 223 -11.75 10.74 4.62
N LYS A 224 -12.28 11.85 5.15
CA LYS A 224 -11.46 12.91 5.73
C LYS A 224 -10.44 12.31 6.70
N GLY A 225 -9.18 12.78 6.60
CA GLY A 225 -8.06 12.29 7.40
C GLY A 225 -7.42 11.01 6.89
N ASN A 226 -7.97 10.34 5.86
CA ASN A 226 -7.27 9.20 5.29
C ASN A 226 -5.92 9.61 4.69
N LEU A 227 -4.88 8.87 5.05
CA LEU A 227 -3.58 8.91 4.42
C LEU A 227 -3.60 8.01 3.18
N ILE A 228 -3.15 8.52 2.05
CA ILE A 228 -3.01 7.74 0.81
C ILE A 228 -1.56 7.80 0.38
N LEU A 229 -0.88 6.64 0.33
CA LEU A 229 0.42 6.48 -0.29
C LEU A 229 0.21 6.37 -1.80
N THR A 230 0.87 7.23 -2.56
CA THR A 230 0.59 7.43 -3.99
C THR A 230 1.35 6.48 -4.92
N GLY A 231 2.15 5.60 -4.35
CA GLY A 231 2.92 4.59 -5.05
C GLY A 231 4.37 4.99 -5.30
N ALA A 232 5.26 4.01 -5.16
CA ALA A 232 6.67 4.15 -5.51
C ALA A 232 6.90 3.83 -6.99
N TYR A 233 7.96 4.40 -7.56
CA TYR A 233 8.38 4.13 -8.93
C TYR A 233 9.45 3.05 -9.01
N GLY A 234 10.07 2.70 -7.89
CA GLY A 234 11.05 1.65 -7.74
C GLY A 234 10.48 0.33 -7.22
N PHE A 235 11.37 -0.50 -6.74
CA PHE A 235 11.04 -1.72 -5.99
C PHE A 235 11.49 -1.56 -4.55
N PRO A 236 10.83 -2.26 -3.59
CA PRO A 236 11.26 -2.24 -2.20
C PRO A 236 12.73 -2.65 -2.06
N VAL A 237 13.51 -1.82 -1.38
CA VAL A 237 14.93 -2.07 -1.11
C VAL A 237 15.05 -2.84 0.21
N PRO A 238 15.56 -4.10 0.21
CA PRO A 238 15.77 -4.88 1.45
C PRO A 238 16.75 -4.19 2.41
N ILE A 239 16.47 -4.27 3.74
CA ILE A 239 17.28 -3.65 4.81
C ILE A 239 17.68 -4.65 5.89
#